data_af685d8d82fef61f16641c3f39d3808c
#
_entry.id   af685d8d82fef61f16641c3f39d3808c
#
_cell.length_a   1.000
_cell.length_b   1.000
_cell.length_c   1.000
_cell.angle_alpha   90.00
_cell.angle_beta   90.00
_cell.angle_gamma   90.00
#
_symmetry.space_group_name_H-M   'P 1'
#
loop_
_entity.id
_entity.type
_entity.pdbx_description
1 polymer ?
#
loop_
_entity_poly.entity_id
_entity_poly.type
_entity_poly.pdbx_seq_one_letter_code
_entity_poly.pdbx_strand_id
1 'polypeptide(L)'
;MSESQSNLPPVPSSGETRILIAVSSPWASEKLVTPLTDLANRLGATVVVAHVAMLMDDEETEQEANHRGEKTLSVLTEGLGKSGIAAEGIMLYSDHVAKAILNTAAKYSCTLIVLGLTGRGVLKRLIAGDVPTNIVRQSTIPVLLCPAGWEGVI
;
A
#
# COMPACT_ATOMS: atom_id res chain seq x y z
N MET A 1 -15.46 15.64 -1.85
CA MET A 1 -14.71 15.78 -2.13
C MET A 1 -13.47 16.32 -1.60
N SER A 2 -13.36 17.40 -1.28
CA SER A 2 -12.12 18.03 -0.90
C SER A 2 -11.61 17.62 0.48
N GLU A 3 -12.45 17.12 1.34
CA GLU A 3 -12.00 16.76 2.68
C GLU A 3 -10.95 15.67 2.67
N SER A 4 -11.05 14.74 1.74
CA SER A 4 -10.09 13.65 1.69
C SER A 4 -8.68 14.16 1.35
N GLN A 5 -8.60 15.28 0.67
CA GLN A 5 -7.31 15.84 0.27
C GLN A 5 -6.61 16.52 1.43
N SER A 6 -7.37 17.10 2.38
CA SER A 6 -6.77 17.81 3.50
C SER A 6 -6.06 16.88 4.46
N ASN A 7 -6.40 15.58 4.44
CA ASN A 7 -5.80 14.60 5.33
C ASN A 7 -4.64 13.84 4.69
N LEU A 8 -4.33 14.12 3.43
CA LEU A 8 -3.26 13.43 2.72
C LEU A 8 -1.91 14.08 3.02
N PRO A 9 -0.83 13.31 2.93
CA PRO A 9 0.50 13.89 3.06
C PRO A 9 0.70 14.97 2.01
N PRO A 10 1.46 16.02 2.31
CA PRO A 10 1.71 17.06 1.31
C PRO A 10 2.47 16.49 0.11
N VAL A 11 2.31 17.15 -1.05
CA VAL A 11 3.06 16.76 -2.24
C VAL A 11 4.55 16.89 -1.94
N PRO A 12 5.37 15.86 -2.24
CA PRO A 12 6.80 15.94 -1.97
C PRO A 12 7.46 17.08 -2.74
N SER A 13 8.36 17.76 -2.08
CA SER A 13 9.20 18.72 -2.78
C SER A 13 10.28 17.98 -3.56
N SER A 14 10.99 18.70 -4.40
CA SER A 14 12.05 18.10 -5.20
C SER A 14 13.06 17.41 -4.27
N GLY A 15 13.33 16.16 -4.52
CA GLY A 15 14.27 15.38 -3.73
C GLY A 15 13.66 14.60 -2.58
N GLU A 16 12.38 14.82 -2.26
CA GLU A 16 11.72 14.05 -1.23
C GLU A 16 11.17 12.74 -1.79
N THR A 17 11.19 11.71 -0.97
CA THR A 17 10.66 10.40 -1.33
C THR A 17 9.26 10.22 -0.76
N ARG A 18 8.35 9.74 -1.59
CA ARG A 18 7.02 9.34 -1.13
C ARG A 18 6.75 7.92 -1.59
N ILE A 19 6.52 7.04 -0.63
CA ILE A 19 6.31 5.62 -0.89
C ILE A 19 4.82 5.33 -1.00
N LEU A 20 4.42 4.58 -2.03
CA LEU A 20 3.12 3.96 -2.06
C LEU A 20 3.31 2.48 -1.70
N ILE A 21 2.63 2.03 -0.66
CA ILE A 21 2.60 0.61 -0.31
C ILE A 21 1.18 0.07 -0.48
N ALA A 22 1.03 -0.99 -1.24
CA ALA A 22 -0.25 -1.64 -1.40
C ALA A 22 -0.31 -2.87 -0.49
N VAL A 23 -1.33 -2.93 0.34
CA VAL A 23 -1.50 -4.01 1.32
C VAL A 23 -2.85 -4.66 1.15
N SER A 24 -2.92 -5.96 1.41
CA SER A 24 -4.12 -6.76 1.14
C SER A 24 -4.89 -7.19 2.38
N SER A 25 -4.27 -7.21 3.53
CA SER A 25 -4.92 -7.73 4.75
C SER A 25 -4.29 -7.12 6.00
N PRO A 26 -5.02 -7.16 7.14
CA PRO A 26 -4.45 -6.71 8.41
C PRO A 26 -3.19 -7.48 8.79
N TRP A 27 -3.14 -8.77 8.48
CA TRP A 27 -1.96 -9.58 8.76
C TRP A 27 -0.74 -9.06 7.99
N ALA A 28 -0.93 -8.77 6.71
CA ALA A 28 0.15 -8.23 5.89
C ALA A 28 0.60 -6.87 6.41
N SER A 29 -0.35 -6.03 6.82
CA SER A 29 -0.03 -4.73 7.40
C SER A 29 0.83 -4.86 8.65
N GLU A 30 0.46 -5.77 9.55
CA GLU A 30 1.25 -5.99 10.77
C GLU A 30 2.69 -6.37 10.46
N LYS A 31 2.87 -7.23 9.46
CA LYS A 31 4.21 -7.69 9.09
C LYS A 31 5.06 -6.57 8.48
N LEU A 32 4.42 -5.58 7.89
CA LEU A 32 5.14 -4.51 7.20
C LEU A 32 5.47 -3.31 8.07
N VAL A 33 4.88 -3.19 9.26
CA VAL A 33 5.11 -2.01 10.11
C VAL A 33 6.60 -1.77 10.35
N THR A 34 7.30 -2.75 10.87
CA THR A 34 8.71 -2.58 11.22
C THR A 34 9.61 -2.35 10.02
N PRO A 35 9.57 -3.22 8.99
CA PRO A 35 10.48 -3.02 7.86
C PRO A 35 10.15 -1.75 7.06
N LEU A 36 8.88 -1.39 6.95
CA LEU A 36 8.52 -0.18 6.23
C LEU A 36 8.89 1.08 7.01
N THR A 37 8.79 1.03 8.34
CA THR A 37 9.27 2.13 9.19
C THR A 37 10.76 2.36 8.96
N ASP A 38 11.54 1.27 8.94
CA ASP A 38 12.97 1.37 8.71
C ASP A 38 13.26 1.96 7.34
N LEU A 39 12.60 1.48 6.31
CA LEU A 39 12.79 1.98 4.95
C LEU A 39 12.42 3.46 4.85
N ALA A 40 11.27 3.84 5.39
CA ALA A 40 10.82 5.22 5.34
C ALA A 40 11.78 6.16 6.06
N ASN A 41 12.29 5.72 7.22
CA ASN A 41 13.27 6.51 7.95
C ASN A 41 14.57 6.70 7.16
N ARG A 42 15.06 5.64 6.54
CA ARG A 42 16.28 5.72 5.77
C ARG A 42 16.16 6.64 4.56
N LEU A 43 14.99 6.69 3.97
CA LEU A 43 14.75 7.51 2.79
C LEU A 43 14.23 8.90 3.12
N GLY A 44 13.89 9.16 4.37
CA GLY A 44 13.22 10.40 4.75
C GLY A 44 11.86 10.52 4.07
N ALA A 45 11.14 9.41 3.95
CA ALA A 45 9.95 9.33 3.13
C ALA A 45 8.67 9.52 3.91
N THR A 46 7.64 10.04 3.23
CA THR A 46 6.25 9.92 3.67
C THR A 46 5.65 8.71 2.98
N VAL A 47 4.52 8.21 3.49
CA VAL A 47 3.94 6.95 3.01
C VAL A 47 2.46 7.11 2.71
N VAL A 48 2.06 6.61 1.55
CA VAL A 48 0.66 6.42 1.19
C VAL A 48 0.39 4.93 1.25
N VAL A 49 -0.56 4.52 2.10
CA VAL A 49 -0.94 3.12 2.24
C VAL A 49 -2.23 2.91 1.45
N ALA A 50 -2.18 2.05 0.46
CA ALA A 50 -3.35 1.78 -0.39
C ALA A 50 -3.85 0.36 -0.17
N HIS A 51 -5.15 0.20 -0.16
CA HIS A 51 -5.81 -1.10 -0.12
C HIS A 51 -6.90 -1.11 -1.18
N VAL A 52 -6.90 -2.13 -2.03
CA VAL A 52 -7.97 -2.31 -3.01
C VAL A 52 -9.00 -3.24 -2.39
N ALA A 53 -10.18 -2.71 -2.14
CA ALA A 53 -11.27 -3.49 -1.54
C ALA A 53 -11.79 -4.49 -2.56
N MET A 54 -11.71 -5.76 -2.21
CA MET A 54 -12.17 -6.87 -3.05
C MET A 54 -12.85 -7.89 -2.14
N LEU A 55 -13.88 -8.52 -2.65
CA LEU A 55 -14.51 -9.61 -1.93
C LEU A 55 -13.58 -10.81 -1.93
N MET A 56 -13.42 -11.44 -0.77
CA MET A 56 -12.55 -12.61 -0.65
C MET A 56 -13.18 -13.85 -1.26
N ASP A 57 -14.49 -13.94 -1.14
CA ASP A 57 -15.26 -15.05 -1.71
C ASP A 57 -16.69 -14.60 -1.91
N ASP A 58 -17.51 -15.48 -2.44
CA ASP A 58 -18.90 -15.13 -2.77
C ASP A 58 -19.77 -14.91 -1.54
N GLU A 59 -19.32 -15.35 -0.37
CA GLU A 59 -20.09 -15.20 0.85
C GLU A 59 -19.77 -13.93 1.61
N GLU A 60 -18.67 -13.27 1.28
CA GLU A 60 -18.29 -12.04 1.96
C GLU A 60 -19.16 -10.88 1.47
N THR A 61 -19.67 -10.09 2.40
CA THR A 61 -20.44 -8.90 2.06
C THR A 61 -19.51 -7.73 1.79
N GLU A 62 -20.02 -6.73 1.08
CA GLU A 62 -19.26 -5.50 0.85
C GLU A 62 -18.89 -4.82 2.15
N GLN A 63 -19.79 -4.88 3.13
CA GLN A 63 -19.54 -4.28 4.44
C GLN A 63 -18.38 -4.98 5.14
N GLU A 64 -18.33 -6.30 5.06
CA GLU A 64 -17.22 -7.05 5.63
C GLU A 64 -15.90 -6.75 4.95
N ALA A 65 -15.93 -6.64 3.61
CA ALA A 65 -14.74 -6.30 2.84
C ALA A 65 -14.24 -4.90 3.20
N ASN A 66 -15.16 -3.94 3.34
CA ASN A 66 -14.80 -2.58 3.72
C ASN A 66 -14.22 -2.53 5.14
N HIS A 67 -14.83 -3.26 6.06
CA HIS A 67 -14.34 -3.30 7.44
C HIS A 67 -12.92 -3.88 7.49
N ARG A 68 -12.70 -4.95 6.74
CA ARG A 68 -11.36 -5.55 6.66
C ARG A 68 -10.36 -4.57 6.03
N GLY A 69 -10.81 -3.84 5.01
CA GLY A 69 -9.97 -2.85 4.37
C GLY A 69 -9.60 -1.71 5.29
N GLU A 70 -10.56 -1.21 6.06
CA GLU A 70 -10.30 -0.15 7.03
C GLU A 70 -9.29 -0.60 8.08
N LYS A 71 -9.43 -1.83 8.56
CA LYS A 71 -8.49 -2.38 9.52
C LYS A 71 -7.11 -2.56 8.90
N THR A 72 -7.07 -3.03 7.65
CA THR A 72 -5.82 -3.18 6.91
C THR A 72 -5.05 -1.85 6.86
N LEU A 73 -5.76 -0.78 6.53
CA LEU A 73 -5.15 0.54 6.44
C LEU A 73 -4.73 1.06 7.82
N SER A 74 -5.59 0.95 8.81
CA SER A 74 -5.30 1.53 10.12
C SER A 74 -4.14 0.85 10.82
N VAL A 75 -4.00 -0.45 10.69
CA VAL A 75 -2.87 -1.17 11.30
C VAL A 75 -1.55 -0.58 10.84
N LEU A 76 -1.41 -0.36 9.55
CA LEU A 76 -0.16 0.13 9.01
C LEU A 76 0.01 1.64 9.22
N THR A 77 -1.02 2.44 8.98
CA THR A 77 -0.89 3.89 9.16
C THR A 77 -0.64 4.25 10.61
N GLU A 78 -1.31 3.58 11.55
CA GLU A 78 -1.08 3.84 12.97
C GLU A 78 0.29 3.35 13.41
N GLY A 79 0.71 2.20 12.92
CA GLY A 79 2.03 1.68 13.23
C GLY A 79 3.15 2.61 12.77
N LEU A 80 3.02 3.12 11.56
CA LEU A 80 3.99 4.08 11.02
C LEU A 80 3.94 5.40 11.79
N GLY A 81 2.74 5.86 12.11
CA GLY A 81 2.56 7.11 12.85
C GLY A 81 3.20 7.08 14.23
N LYS A 82 3.14 5.95 14.91
CA LYS A 82 3.77 5.78 16.23
C LYS A 82 5.28 5.95 16.16
N SER A 83 5.86 5.72 14.99
CA SER A 83 7.30 5.87 14.78
C SER A 83 7.66 7.20 14.14
N GLY A 84 6.70 8.12 14.05
CA GLY A 84 6.94 9.44 13.52
C GLY A 84 6.92 9.54 12.01
N ILE A 85 6.45 8.50 11.32
CA ILE A 85 6.35 8.51 9.86
C ILE A 85 4.98 9.06 9.47
N ALA A 86 4.97 10.09 8.63
CA ALA A 86 3.71 10.61 8.10
C ALA A 86 3.14 9.60 7.11
N ALA A 87 1.95 9.09 7.41
CA ALA A 87 1.32 8.06 6.60
C ALA A 87 -0.18 8.33 6.48
N GLU A 88 -0.73 8.07 5.29
CA GLU A 88 -2.15 8.24 5.04
C GLU A 88 -2.69 7.02 4.32
N GLY A 89 -3.88 6.58 4.70
CA GLY A 89 -4.50 5.39 4.11
C GLY A 89 -5.53 5.76 3.06
N ILE A 90 -5.54 5.00 1.97
CA ILE A 90 -6.47 5.21 0.87
C ILE A 90 -7.14 3.90 0.51
N MET A 91 -8.48 3.90 0.56
CA MET A 91 -9.28 2.77 0.14
C MET A 91 -9.60 2.92 -1.34
N LEU A 92 -9.29 1.91 -2.12
CA LEU A 92 -9.56 1.91 -3.55
C LEU A 92 -10.62 0.87 -3.88
N TYR A 93 -11.44 1.18 -4.88
CA TYR A 93 -12.47 0.26 -5.36
C TYR A 93 -12.25 0.10 -6.86
N SER A 94 -11.81 -1.09 -7.28
CA SER A 94 -11.52 -1.31 -8.69
C SER A 94 -11.41 -2.80 -8.98
N ASP A 95 -11.84 -3.17 -10.18
CA ASP A 95 -11.61 -4.51 -10.71
C ASP A 95 -10.25 -4.61 -11.39
N HIS A 96 -9.59 -3.47 -11.57
CA HIS A 96 -8.27 -3.42 -12.22
C HIS A 96 -7.24 -2.97 -11.21
N VAL A 97 -6.74 -3.94 -10.43
CA VAL A 97 -5.90 -3.66 -9.25
C VAL A 97 -4.61 -2.93 -9.62
N ALA A 98 -3.88 -3.45 -10.61
CA ALA A 98 -2.62 -2.83 -10.99
C ALA A 98 -2.80 -1.40 -11.45
N LYS A 99 -3.83 -1.16 -12.27
CA LYS A 99 -4.11 0.18 -12.78
C LYS A 99 -4.50 1.13 -11.64
N ALA A 100 -5.29 0.64 -10.68
CA ALA A 100 -5.70 1.46 -9.55
C ALA A 100 -4.48 1.88 -8.71
N ILE A 101 -3.56 0.96 -8.50
CA ILE A 101 -2.33 1.24 -7.75
C ILE A 101 -1.48 2.27 -8.50
N LEU A 102 -1.28 2.08 -9.80
CA LEU A 102 -0.48 3.00 -10.60
C LEU A 102 -1.09 4.39 -10.65
N ASN A 103 -2.41 4.48 -10.81
CA ASN A 103 -3.11 5.75 -10.84
C ASN A 103 -3.00 6.47 -9.50
N THR A 104 -3.06 5.73 -8.41
CA THR A 104 -2.92 6.30 -7.07
C THR A 104 -1.51 6.84 -6.86
N ALA A 105 -0.51 6.10 -7.29
CA ALA A 105 0.88 6.56 -7.20
C ALA A 105 1.06 7.88 -7.95
N ALA A 106 0.49 7.98 -9.15
CA ALA A 106 0.58 9.21 -9.94
C ALA A 106 -0.20 10.35 -9.29
N LYS A 107 -1.40 10.07 -8.81
CA LYS A 107 -2.27 11.09 -8.22
C LYS A 107 -1.62 11.74 -6.99
N TYR A 108 -0.95 10.96 -6.18
CA TYR A 108 -0.36 11.46 -4.94
C TYR A 108 1.15 11.71 -5.06
N SER A 109 1.66 11.74 -6.27
CA SER A 109 3.06 12.06 -6.55
C SER A 109 4.05 11.15 -5.83
N CYS A 110 3.72 9.87 -5.77
CA CYS A 110 4.62 8.90 -5.16
C CYS A 110 5.85 8.67 -6.04
N THR A 111 6.97 8.41 -5.41
CA THR A 111 8.26 8.26 -6.09
C THR A 111 8.77 6.82 -6.04
N LEU A 112 8.11 5.97 -5.28
CA LEU A 112 8.48 4.56 -5.12
C LEU A 112 7.23 3.77 -4.81
N ILE A 113 7.05 2.62 -5.46
CA ILE A 113 5.98 1.68 -5.11
C ILE A 113 6.61 0.49 -4.40
N VAL A 114 6.04 0.10 -3.26
CA VAL A 114 6.47 -1.09 -2.52
C VAL A 114 5.34 -2.10 -2.54
N LEU A 115 5.65 -3.34 -2.91
CA LEU A 115 4.68 -4.43 -2.93
C LEU A 115 5.17 -5.55 -2.03
N GLY A 116 4.37 -5.91 -1.04
CA GLY A 116 4.71 -7.04 -0.18
C GLY A 116 4.11 -8.31 -0.73
N LEU A 117 4.94 -9.29 -1.01
CA LEU A 117 4.51 -10.57 -1.56
C LEU A 117 4.38 -11.58 -0.42
N THR A 118 3.26 -11.53 0.30
CA THR A 118 3.08 -12.37 1.46
C THR A 118 2.74 -13.81 1.13
N GLY A 119 2.24 -14.06 -0.07
CA GLY A 119 1.90 -15.41 -0.49
C GLY A 119 0.69 -16.00 0.19
N ARG A 120 -0.16 -15.18 0.79
CA ARG A 120 -1.33 -15.67 1.52
C ARG A 120 -2.63 -15.13 0.94
N GLY A 121 -3.65 -15.97 0.96
CA GLY A 121 -5.02 -15.59 0.68
C GLY A 121 -5.20 -14.86 -0.64
N VAL A 122 -5.88 -13.73 -0.56
CA VAL A 122 -6.17 -12.93 -1.75
C VAL A 122 -4.89 -12.47 -2.44
N LEU A 123 -3.87 -12.15 -1.65
CA LEU A 123 -2.61 -11.70 -2.22
C LEU A 123 -1.96 -12.79 -3.07
N LYS A 124 -2.08 -14.04 -2.65
CA LYS A 124 -1.58 -15.16 -3.43
C LYS A 124 -2.25 -15.18 -4.80
N ARG A 125 -3.56 -14.94 -4.83
CA ARG A 125 -4.31 -14.89 -6.09
C ARG A 125 -3.85 -13.70 -6.93
N LEU A 126 -3.61 -12.56 -6.31
CA LEU A 126 -3.13 -11.37 -7.02
C LEU A 126 -1.75 -11.60 -7.62
N ILE A 127 -0.88 -12.28 -6.89
CA ILE A 127 0.45 -12.60 -7.41
C ILE A 127 0.33 -13.53 -8.61
N ALA A 128 -0.50 -14.56 -8.50
CA ALA A 128 -0.73 -15.49 -9.60
C ALA A 128 -1.42 -14.78 -10.77
N GLY A 129 -2.15 -13.71 -10.49
CA GLY A 129 -2.90 -12.97 -11.48
C GLY A 129 -2.15 -11.82 -12.12
N ASP A 130 -0.85 -11.82 -12.09
CA ASP A 130 -0.02 -10.83 -12.80
C ASP A 130 -0.08 -9.39 -12.30
N VAL A 131 -0.62 -9.12 -11.12
CA VAL A 131 -0.65 -7.76 -10.61
C VAL A 131 0.76 -7.17 -10.46
N PRO A 132 1.70 -7.85 -9.78
CA PRO A 132 3.06 -7.33 -9.68
C PRO A 132 3.72 -7.16 -11.03
N THR A 133 3.52 -8.12 -11.94
CA THR A 133 4.09 -8.05 -13.28
C THR A 133 3.59 -6.83 -14.04
N ASN A 134 2.28 -6.58 -13.98
CA ASN A 134 1.69 -5.44 -14.66
C ASN A 134 2.17 -4.11 -14.07
N ILE A 135 2.32 -4.05 -12.75
CA ILE A 135 2.83 -2.85 -12.10
C ILE A 135 4.27 -2.57 -12.55
N VAL A 136 5.12 -3.59 -12.50
CA VAL A 136 6.53 -3.44 -12.92
C VAL A 136 6.62 -3.01 -14.37
N ARG A 137 5.80 -3.62 -15.23
CA ARG A 137 5.85 -3.33 -16.66
C ARG A 137 5.38 -1.93 -17.00
N GLN A 138 4.39 -1.40 -16.27
CA GLN A 138 3.76 -0.14 -16.63
C GLN A 138 4.18 1.04 -15.77
N SER A 139 4.88 0.79 -14.68
CA SER A 139 5.28 1.86 -13.77
C SER A 139 6.33 2.77 -14.38
N THR A 140 6.19 4.07 -14.14
CA THR A 140 7.20 5.05 -14.52
C THR A 140 8.12 5.39 -13.36
N ILE A 141 7.90 4.78 -12.20
CA ILE A 141 8.73 4.97 -11.00
C ILE A 141 9.22 3.61 -10.51
N PRO A 142 10.30 3.58 -9.70
CA PRO A 142 10.81 2.32 -9.19
C PRO A 142 9.77 1.52 -8.40
N VAL A 143 9.88 0.20 -8.51
CA VAL A 143 9.00 -0.73 -7.79
C VAL A 143 9.89 -1.68 -6.99
N LEU A 144 9.64 -1.75 -5.69
CA LEU A 144 10.36 -2.63 -4.79
C LEU A 144 9.46 -3.78 -4.40
N LEU A 145 9.88 -5.00 -4.70
CA LEU A 145 9.14 -6.21 -4.36
C LEU A 145 9.75 -6.83 -3.11
N CYS A 146 8.94 -6.96 -2.07
CA CYS A 146 9.39 -7.56 -0.81
C CYS A 146 8.90 -9.00 -0.76
N PRO A 147 9.80 -9.98 -0.69
CA PRO A 147 9.38 -11.37 -0.70
C PRO A 147 8.60 -11.73 0.57
N ALA A 148 7.83 -12.80 0.49
CA ALA A 148 7.13 -13.34 1.64
C ALA A 148 8.17 -13.67 2.73
N GLY A 149 7.88 -13.26 3.95
CA GLY A 149 8.82 -13.50 5.05
C GLY A 149 9.92 -12.48 5.17
N TRP A 150 9.92 -11.43 4.36
CA TRP A 150 10.89 -10.36 4.52
C TRP A 150 10.68 -9.68 5.87
N GLU A 151 11.71 -9.67 6.68
CA GLU A 151 11.66 -9.04 8.00
C GLU A 151 12.76 -8.02 8.14
N GLY A 152 13.44 -7.83 7.07
CA GLY A 152 14.72 -7.23 7.21
C GLY A 152 14.79 -5.77 7.02
N VAL A 153 16.01 -5.45 6.90
CA VAL A 153 16.52 -4.12 6.70
C VAL A 153 16.89 -4.03 5.23
N ILE A 154 16.65 -2.91 4.67
CA ILE A 154 17.02 -2.65 3.28
C ILE A 154 18.47 -2.15 3.25
#